data_e94313639bcf2cc81f9350f772690160
#
_entry.id   e94313639bcf2cc81f9350f772690160
#
_cell.length_a   1.000
_cell.length_b   1.000
_cell.length_c   1.000
_cell.angle_alpha   90.00
_cell.angle_beta   90.00
_cell.angle_gamma   90.00
#
_symmetry.space_group_name_H-M   'P 1'
#
loop_
_entity.id
_entity.type
_entity.pdbx_description
1 polymer ?
#
loop_
_entity_poly.entity_id
_entity_poly.type
_entity_poly.pdbx_seq_one_letter_code
_entity_poly.pdbx_strand_id
1 'polypeptide(L)'
;VPFYASDIVHTGGNYMTDGLGIAASTDIVYVENSIPDEDVHSIRQEYYGIETYHVVDDPNNTYIDHIDCWGKYLSTKKVLIREVPDSHPQYDEIEETADYFANSLNAWGEPWELYRVWTPGNQPYTNSLILNEKILVPVTGGSWDDEALAVYEEALPGYDVIGFTGSWESTDALHCRVKGIPDLQMLQIFHNPLNNGTEPDTNGYVVEVLFDDLSQTGLIEDSIKVFWKNPDSDNWDSNILYQSISSQEPDLWTGS
;
A
#
# COMPACT_ATOMS: atom_id res chain seq x y z
N VAL A 1 -7.33 12.29 23.24
CA VAL A 1 -6.77 11.18 22.47
C VAL A 1 -5.69 10.55 23.30
N PRO A 2 -5.68 9.24 23.51
CA PRO A 2 -4.58 8.54 24.14
C PRO A 2 -3.29 8.81 23.35
N PHE A 3 -2.21 9.11 24.03
CA PHE A 3 -0.88 9.29 23.45
C PHE A 3 0.01 8.16 23.94
N TYR A 4 0.61 7.46 23.00
CA TYR A 4 1.58 6.40 23.26
C TYR A 4 2.93 6.83 22.69
N ALA A 5 3.97 6.76 23.49
CA ALA A 5 5.34 6.97 23.04
C ALA A 5 6.05 5.62 22.95
N SER A 6 6.71 5.37 21.85
CA SER A 6 7.64 4.25 21.69
C SER A 6 9.07 4.79 21.63
N ASP A 7 10.03 3.98 22.04
CA ASP A 7 11.45 4.35 22.03
C ASP A 7 12.11 4.19 20.66
N ILE A 8 11.32 3.83 19.63
CA ILE A 8 11.86 3.64 18.28
C ILE A 8 12.06 4.98 17.58
N VAL A 9 13.25 5.19 17.03
CA VAL A 9 13.53 6.25 16.07
C VAL A 9 13.01 5.82 14.71
N HIS A 10 12.33 6.72 14.02
CA HIS A 10 11.66 6.40 12.77
C HIS A 10 11.64 7.59 11.82
N THR A 11 12.20 7.40 10.66
CA THR A 11 12.14 8.38 9.57
C THR A 11 10.90 8.11 8.71
N GLY A 12 10.04 9.12 8.54
CA GLY A 12 8.73 8.96 7.90
C GLY A 12 8.79 8.46 6.45
N GLY A 13 9.81 8.85 5.67
CA GLY A 13 10.02 8.36 4.31
C GLY A 13 10.47 6.91 4.24
N ASN A 14 11.02 6.37 5.33
CA ASN A 14 11.46 4.99 5.42
C ASN A 14 10.42 4.06 6.04
N TYR A 15 9.16 4.25 5.72
CA TYR A 15 8.11 3.40 6.22
C TYR A 15 6.94 3.34 5.25
N MET A 16 6.60 2.15 4.81
CA MET A 16 5.34 1.90 4.09
C MET A 16 4.55 0.81 4.82
N THR A 17 3.24 0.90 4.76
CA THR A 17 2.32 -0.09 5.33
C THR A 17 1.15 -0.33 4.41
N ASP A 18 0.62 -1.56 4.44
CA ASP A 18 -0.61 -1.93 3.74
C ASP A 18 -1.88 -1.53 4.52
N GLY A 19 -1.70 -1.11 5.79
CA GLY A 19 -2.78 -0.77 6.71
C GLY A 19 -3.46 -1.97 7.38
N LEU A 20 -3.08 -3.21 7.06
CA LEU A 20 -3.70 -4.44 7.57
C LEU A 20 -2.70 -5.37 8.32
N GLY A 21 -1.57 -4.82 8.74
CA GLY A 21 -0.61 -5.54 9.57
C GLY A 21 0.71 -5.86 8.89
N ILE A 22 0.91 -5.45 7.63
CA ILE A 22 2.19 -5.57 6.95
C ILE A 22 2.83 -4.19 6.79
N ALA A 23 4.12 -4.11 7.08
CA ALA A 23 4.92 -2.92 6.83
C ALA A 23 6.29 -3.27 6.26
N ALA A 24 6.95 -2.29 5.66
CA ALA A 24 8.31 -2.43 5.19
C ALA A 24 9.13 -1.14 5.41
N SER A 25 10.43 -1.32 5.55
CA SER A 25 11.46 -0.27 5.61
C SER A 25 12.75 -0.78 4.99
N THR A 26 13.68 0.14 4.76
CA THR A 26 15.06 -0.26 4.54
C THR A 26 15.78 -0.52 5.87
N ASP A 27 16.96 -1.13 5.82
CA ASP A 27 17.77 -1.52 6.96
C ASP A 27 18.34 -0.32 7.77
N ILE A 28 18.22 0.90 7.26
CA ILE A 28 18.57 2.11 8.03
C ILE A 28 17.79 2.19 9.34
N VAL A 29 16.61 1.56 9.42
CA VAL A 29 15.84 1.51 10.68
C VAL A 29 16.62 0.85 11.80
N TYR A 30 17.50 -0.10 11.52
CA TYR A 30 18.37 -0.71 12.52
C TYR A 30 19.54 0.19 12.90
N VAL A 31 20.08 0.92 11.91
CA VAL A 31 21.18 1.87 12.14
C VAL A 31 20.74 3.08 12.97
N GLU A 32 19.50 3.55 12.76
CA GLU A 32 18.92 4.67 13.51
C GLU A 32 18.58 4.33 14.97
N ASN A 33 18.44 3.03 15.27
CA ASN A 33 18.06 2.55 16.59
C ASN A 33 19.24 1.85 17.26
N SER A 34 19.53 2.23 18.51
CA SER A 34 20.60 1.61 19.32
C SER A 34 20.06 0.47 20.19
N ILE A 35 19.12 -0.30 19.65
CA ILE A 35 18.49 -1.48 20.28
C ILE A 35 18.65 -2.68 19.34
N PRO A 36 18.52 -3.93 19.85
CA PRO A 36 18.54 -5.12 19.00
C PRO A 36 17.47 -5.09 17.90
N ASP A 37 17.76 -5.66 16.73
CA ASP A 37 16.85 -5.68 15.59
C ASP A 37 15.51 -6.36 15.94
N GLU A 38 15.53 -7.44 16.75
CA GLU A 38 14.35 -8.10 17.25
C GLU A 38 13.46 -7.20 18.13
N ASP A 39 14.04 -6.24 18.85
CA ASP A 39 13.29 -5.27 19.64
C ASP A 39 12.59 -4.25 18.73
N VAL A 40 13.21 -3.86 17.59
CA VAL A 40 12.55 -3.03 16.57
C VAL A 40 11.28 -3.72 16.07
N HIS A 41 11.35 -5.01 15.73
CA HIS A 41 10.19 -5.80 15.29
C HIS A 41 9.12 -5.89 16.39
N SER A 42 9.52 -6.16 17.62
CA SER A 42 8.60 -6.27 18.76
C SER A 42 7.86 -4.96 19.03
N ILE A 43 8.54 -3.83 18.96
CA ILE A 43 7.93 -2.50 19.11
C ILE A 43 6.96 -2.20 17.95
N ARG A 44 7.31 -2.57 16.72
CA ARG A 44 6.38 -2.43 15.57
C ARG A 44 5.11 -3.24 15.75
N GLN A 45 5.24 -4.46 16.28
CA GLN A 45 4.08 -5.29 16.57
C GLN A 45 3.23 -4.69 17.70
N GLU A 46 3.84 -4.31 18.82
CA GLU A 46 3.12 -3.85 20.01
C GLU A 46 2.43 -2.48 19.79
N TYR A 47 3.11 -1.51 19.16
CA TYR A 47 2.64 -0.12 19.09
C TYR A 47 2.00 0.24 17.75
N TYR A 48 2.32 -0.50 16.67
CA TYR A 48 1.83 -0.19 15.32
C TYR A 48 0.93 -1.30 14.76
N GLY A 49 0.75 -2.42 15.48
CA GLY A 49 -0.06 -3.54 15.01
C GLY A 49 0.53 -4.26 13.80
N ILE A 50 1.85 -4.21 13.61
CA ILE A 50 2.52 -4.84 12.47
C ILE A 50 2.85 -6.28 12.81
N GLU A 51 2.19 -7.21 12.12
CA GLU A 51 2.42 -8.64 12.27
C GLU A 51 3.60 -9.14 11.42
N THR A 52 3.75 -8.57 10.24
CA THR A 52 4.86 -8.86 9.31
C THR A 52 5.60 -7.58 8.97
N TYR A 53 6.87 -7.51 9.34
CA TYR A 53 7.72 -6.36 9.05
C TYR A 53 8.88 -6.78 8.16
N HIS A 54 8.86 -6.31 6.91
CA HIS A 54 9.91 -6.50 5.93
C HIS A 54 10.97 -5.42 6.12
N VAL A 55 12.21 -5.81 6.35
CA VAL A 55 13.36 -4.90 6.34
C VAL A 55 14.33 -5.39 5.27
N VAL A 56 14.62 -4.54 4.31
CA VAL A 56 15.42 -4.86 3.12
C VAL A 56 16.51 -3.81 2.93
N ASP A 57 17.58 -4.16 2.25
CA ASP A 57 18.64 -3.21 1.87
C ASP A 57 18.08 -2.15 0.90
N ASP A 58 18.63 -0.90 0.89
CA ASP A 58 18.24 0.12 -0.09
C ASP A 58 18.75 -0.22 -1.49
N PRO A 59 17.89 -0.62 -2.45
CA PRO A 59 18.33 -0.95 -3.80
C PRO A 59 18.81 0.27 -4.59
N ASN A 60 18.47 1.48 -4.16
CA ASN A 60 18.96 2.71 -4.77
C ASN A 60 20.38 3.07 -4.33
N ASN A 61 20.84 2.53 -3.21
CA ASN A 61 22.14 2.83 -2.59
C ASN A 61 22.36 4.35 -2.47
N THR A 62 21.36 5.06 -1.94
CA THR A 62 21.38 6.51 -1.76
C THR A 62 21.82 6.89 -0.35
N TYR A 63 22.20 8.14 -0.14
CA TYR A 63 22.56 8.65 1.18
C TYR A 63 21.41 8.71 2.16
N ILE A 64 20.16 8.70 1.66
CA ILE A 64 18.96 8.82 2.48
C ILE A 64 18.36 7.46 2.85
N ASP A 65 18.58 6.46 2.01
CA ASP A 65 18.23 5.07 2.28
C ASP A 65 16.75 4.83 2.63
N HIS A 66 15.84 5.54 1.94
CA HIS A 66 14.41 5.49 2.24
C HIS A 66 13.62 4.67 1.22
N ILE A 67 12.70 3.85 1.75
CA ILE A 67 11.86 2.95 0.95
C ILE A 67 10.95 3.71 -0.03
N ASP A 68 10.47 4.91 0.30
CA ASP A 68 9.59 5.72 -0.55
C ASP A 68 10.28 6.25 -1.82
N CYS A 69 11.61 6.16 -1.89
CA CYS A 69 12.39 6.50 -3.09
C CYS A 69 12.30 5.45 -4.19
N TRP A 70 11.86 4.24 -3.88
CA TRP A 70 11.84 3.14 -4.83
C TRP A 70 10.62 2.20 -4.73
N GLY A 71 9.88 2.23 -3.62
CA GLY A 71 8.76 1.31 -3.39
C GLY A 71 7.56 1.97 -2.69
N LYS A 72 6.39 1.34 -2.85
CA LYS A 72 5.15 1.74 -2.17
C LYS A 72 4.14 0.60 -2.16
N TYR A 73 3.53 0.32 -1.00
CA TYR A 73 2.29 -0.45 -0.99
C TYR A 73 1.15 0.40 -1.53
N LEU A 74 0.46 -0.11 -2.53
CA LEU A 74 -0.69 0.55 -3.15
C LEU A 74 -2.00 0.16 -2.48
N SER A 75 -2.08 -1.07 -1.97
CA SER A 75 -3.23 -1.62 -1.24
C SER A 75 -2.76 -2.80 -0.39
N THR A 76 -3.68 -3.48 0.27
CA THR A 76 -3.40 -4.73 1.01
C THR A 76 -2.95 -5.90 0.12
N LYS A 77 -2.90 -5.73 -1.20
CA LYS A 77 -2.58 -6.79 -2.17
C LYS A 77 -1.56 -6.36 -3.22
N LYS A 78 -1.34 -5.06 -3.40
CA LYS A 78 -0.58 -4.49 -4.51
C LYS A 78 0.62 -3.71 -4.00
N VAL A 79 1.77 -3.93 -4.64
CA VAL A 79 3.01 -3.23 -4.37
C VAL A 79 3.58 -2.64 -5.66
N LEU A 80 4.06 -1.41 -5.58
CA LEU A 80 4.73 -0.71 -6.66
C LEU A 80 6.22 -0.64 -6.36
N ILE A 81 7.04 -1.08 -7.30
CA ILE A 81 8.50 -0.94 -7.25
C ILE A 81 8.95 -0.22 -8.53
N ARG A 82 9.90 0.72 -8.39
CA ARG A 82 10.47 1.41 -9.54
C ARG A 82 11.12 0.41 -10.51
N GLU A 83 11.16 0.81 -11.79
CA GLU A 83 11.86 0.11 -12.86
C GLU A 83 12.88 1.03 -13.49
N VAL A 84 14.04 0.50 -13.82
CA VAL A 84 15.14 1.23 -14.46
C VAL A 84 15.68 0.47 -15.66
N PRO A 85 16.39 1.12 -16.60
CA PRO A 85 17.02 0.40 -17.70
C PRO A 85 18.12 -0.55 -17.20
N ASP A 86 18.35 -1.63 -17.93
CA ASP A 86 19.39 -2.63 -17.67
C ASP A 86 20.82 -2.06 -17.57
N SER A 87 21.04 -0.89 -18.13
CA SER A 87 22.29 -0.14 -18.00
C SER A 87 22.40 0.72 -16.72
N HIS A 88 21.36 0.75 -15.90
CA HIS A 88 21.38 1.52 -14.64
C HIS A 88 22.32 0.87 -13.62
N PRO A 89 23.12 1.64 -12.87
CA PRO A 89 24.08 1.08 -11.90
C PRO A 89 23.47 0.18 -10.83
N GLN A 90 22.21 0.38 -10.45
CA GLN A 90 21.48 -0.38 -9.44
C GLN A 90 20.40 -1.30 -10.04
N TYR A 91 20.52 -1.67 -11.32
CA TYR A 91 19.54 -2.51 -11.98
C TYR A 91 19.33 -3.84 -11.27
N ASP A 92 20.42 -4.54 -10.97
CA ASP A 92 20.37 -5.87 -10.37
C ASP A 92 19.72 -5.83 -8.96
N GLU A 93 20.06 -4.83 -8.14
CA GLU A 93 19.53 -4.67 -6.79
C GLU A 93 18.03 -4.29 -6.80
N ILE A 94 17.60 -3.48 -7.78
CA ILE A 94 16.18 -3.12 -7.94
C ILE A 94 15.36 -4.32 -8.40
N GLU A 95 15.88 -5.13 -9.33
CA GLU A 95 15.21 -6.35 -9.78
C GLU A 95 15.16 -7.41 -8.68
N GLU A 96 16.23 -7.59 -7.89
CA GLU A 96 16.23 -8.49 -6.74
C GLU A 96 15.18 -8.08 -5.69
N THR A 97 15.06 -6.78 -5.42
CA THR A 97 14.05 -6.24 -4.50
C THR A 97 12.63 -6.43 -5.05
N ALA A 98 12.42 -6.23 -6.36
CA ALA A 98 11.14 -6.49 -7.00
C ALA A 98 10.75 -7.96 -6.90
N ASP A 99 11.68 -8.87 -7.16
CA ASP A 99 11.49 -10.32 -7.01
C ASP A 99 11.20 -10.72 -5.55
N TYR A 100 11.86 -10.08 -4.58
CA TYR A 100 11.60 -10.32 -3.17
C TYR A 100 10.14 -10.02 -2.82
N PHE A 101 9.62 -8.84 -3.18
CA PHE A 101 8.24 -8.50 -2.90
C PHE A 101 7.25 -9.36 -3.70
N ALA A 102 7.52 -9.65 -4.98
CA ALA A 102 6.65 -10.51 -5.79
C ALA A 102 6.52 -11.94 -5.24
N ASN A 103 7.52 -12.43 -4.49
CA ASN A 103 7.51 -13.77 -3.89
C ASN A 103 7.12 -13.77 -2.40
N SER A 104 6.97 -12.60 -1.77
CA SER A 104 6.46 -12.50 -0.40
C SER A 104 4.92 -12.51 -0.38
N LEU A 105 4.35 -12.79 0.80
CA LEU A 105 2.89 -12.88 0.94
C LEU A 105 2.31 -11.56 1.44
N ASN A 106 1.17 -11.19 0.89
CA ASN A 106 0.34 -10.09 1.34
C ASN A 106 -0.50 -10.48 2.59
N ALA A 107 -1.28 -9.56 3.13
CA ALA A 107 -2.11 -9.79 4.32
C ALA A 107 -3.19 -10.88 4.14
N TRP A 108 -3.48 -11.27 2.91
CA TRP A 108 -4.45 -12.31 2.56
C TRP A 108 -3.79 -13.68 2.35
N GLY A 109 -2.48 -13.79 2.54
CA GLY A 109 -1.72 -15.03 2.35
C GLY A 109 -1.44 -15.38 0.89
N GLU A 110 -1.58 -14.43 -0.03
CA GLU A 110 -1.30 -14.58 -1.45
C GLU A 110 -0.03 -13.81 -1.84
N PRO A 111 0.65 -14.15 -2.95
CA PRO A 111 1.73 -13.32 -3.46
C PRO A 111 1.27 -11.90 -3.77
N TRP A 112 2.14 -10.92 -3.55
CA TRP A 112 1.86 -9.55 -3.93
C TRP A 112 1.70 -9.41 -5.44
N GLU A 113 0.71 -8.64 -5.87
CA GLU A 113 0.58 -8.18 -7.24
C GLU A 113 1.56 -7.01 -7.45
N LEU A 114 2.64 -7.29 -8.19
CA LEU A 114 3.72 -6.35 -8.42
C LEU A 114 3.42 -5.43 -9.61
N TYR A 115 3.46 -4.13 -9.36
CA TYR A 115 3.45 -3.09 -10.38
C TYR A 115 4.84 -2.48 -10.52
N ARG A 116 5.20 -2.08 -11.73
CA ARG A 116 6.50 -1.46 -12.03
C ARG A 116 6.27 -0.07 -12.63
N VAL A 117 7.02 0.94 -12.15
CA VAL A 117 6.98 2.29 -12.70
C VAL A 117 8.34 2.67 -13.28
N TRP A 118 8.36 3.02 -14.55
CA TRP A 118 9.57 3.34 -15.28
C TRP A 118 10.19 4.66 -14.84
N THR A 119 11.44 4.62 -14.36
CA THR A 119 12.16 5.77 -13.79
C THR A 119 13.61 5.85 -14.31
N PRO A 120 13.82 5.96 -15.62
CA PRO A 120 15.17 5.90 -16.22
C PRO A 120 16.11 7.03 -15.81
N GLY A 121 15.57 8.13 -15.32
CA GLY A 121 16.30 9.29 -14.82
C GLY A 121 16.07 9.55 -13.34
N ASN A 122 15.78 8.50 -12.56
CA ASN A 122 15.49 8.59 -11.13
C ASN A 122 14.30 9.52 -10.80
N GLN A 123 13.24 9.47 -11.61
CA GLN A 123 12.01 10.21 -11.34
C GLN A 123 11.38 9.73 -10.03
N PRO A 124 10.78 10.64 -9.22
CA PRO A 124 10.31 10.31 -7.87
C PRO A 124 8.87 9.77 -7.84
N TYR A 125 8.45 9.01 -8.86
CA TYR A 125 7.05 8.58 -8.99
C TYR A 125 6.55 7.71 -7.84
N THR A 126 7.41 6.90 -7.21
CA THR A 126 7.07 6.08 -6.04
C THR A 126 6.82 6.91 -4.78
N ASN A 127 7.37 8.13 -4.71
CA ASN A 127 7.20 9.06 -3.60
C ASN A 127 5.85 9.78 -3.64
N SER A 128 4.80 9.05 -4.01
CA SER A 128 3.43 9.51 -4.15
C SER A 128 2.69 9.52 -2.80
N LEU A 129 1.56 10.20 -2.74
CA LEU A 129 0.65 10.19 -1.60
C LEU A 129 -0.70 9.61 -2.01
N ILE A 130 -1.13 8.54 -1.33
CA ILE A 130 -2.49 8.03 -1.43
C ILE A 130 -3.30 8.67 -0.31
N LEU A 131 -4.36 9.37 -0.66
CA LEU A 131 -5.21 10.08 0.28
C LEU A 131 -6.68 9.89 -0.09
N ASN A 132 -7.39 9.07 0.68
CA ASN A 132 -8.76 8.66 0.40
C ASN A 132 -8.85 8.07 -1.04
N GLU A 133 -9.67 8.66 -1.90
CA GLU A 133 -9.88 8.23 -3.29
C GLU A 133 -8.92 8.90 -4.29
N LYS A 134 -7.85 9.52 -3.82
CA LYS A 134 -6.89 10.26 -4.66
C LYS A 134 -5.48 9.71 -4.53
N ILE A 135 -4.78 9.73 -5.64
CA ILE A 135 -3.34 9.43 -5.68
C ILE A 135 -2.65 10.66 -6.25
N LEU A 136 -1.84 11.29 -5.42
CA LEU A 136 -1.04 12.44 -5.82
C LEU A 136 0.36 11.93 -6.18
N VAL A 137 0.72 11.99 -7.45
CA VAL A 137 2.00 11.50 -7.97
C VAL A 137 2.91 12.69 -8.27
N PRO A 138 4.13 12.72 -7.72
CA PRO A 138 5.09 13.77 -8.07
C PRO A 138 5.56 13.57 -9.51
N VAL A 139 5.24 14.52 -10.39
CA VAL A 139 5.63 14.51 -11.80
C VAL A 139 6.68 15.59 -12.09
N THR A 140 7.53 15.33 -13.08
CA THR A 140 8.72 16.15 -13.36
C THR A 140 8.53 17.11 -14.54
N GLY A 141 7.44 17.02 -15.28
CA GLY A 141 7.23 17.68 -16.56
C GLY A 141 7.98 16.98 -17.71
N GLY A 142 8.39 15.73 -17.47
CA GLY A 142 9.14 14.91 -18.44
C GLY A 142 8.27 13.99 -19.29
N SER A 143 8.92 13.29 -20.21
CA SER A 143 8.23 12.41 -21.19
C SER A 143 7.66 11.12 -20.60
N TRP A 144 8.01 10.78 -19.37
CA TRP A 144 7.58 9.53 -18.70
C TRP A 144 6.43 9.74 -17.70
N ASP A 145 6.00 11.00 -17.51
CA ASP A 145 4.99 11.33 -16.51
C ASP A 145 3.63 10.65 -16.82
N ASP A 146 3.19 10.70 -18.08
CA ASP A 146 1.91 10.11 -18.50
C ASP A 146 1.90 8.58 -18.31
N GLU A 147 3.03 7.91 -18.61
CA GLU A 147 3.19 6.47 -18.40
C GLU A 147 3.15 6.13 -16.92
N ALA A 148 3.81 6.93 -16.07
CA ALA A 148 3.79 6.72 -14.62
C ALA A 148 2.38 6.90 -14.04
N LEU A 149 1.61 7.89 -14.50
CA LEU A 149 0.22 8.06 -14.07
C LEU A 149 -0.65 6.86 -14.50
N ALA A 150 -0.47 6.36 -15.73
CA ALA A 150 -1.21 5.20 -16.24
C ALA A 150 -0.97 3.93 -15.39
N VAL A 151 0.24 3.73 -14.86
CA VAL A 151 0.53 2.61 -13.94
C VAL A 151 -0.33 2.70 -12.68
N TYR A 152 -0.49 3.89 -12.10
CA TYR A 152 -1.35 4.07 -10.93
C TYR A 152 -2.84 3.89 -11.26
N GLU A 153 -3.29 4.36 -12.43
CA GLU A 153 -4.68 4.17 -12.90
C GLU A 153 -5.01 2.68 -13.10
N GLU A 154 -4.07 1.92 -13.66
CA GLU A 154 -4.19 0.47 -13.82
C GLU A 154 -4.19 -0.25 -12.47
N ALA A 155 -3.27 0.14 -11.59
CA ALA A 155 -3.11 -0.50 -10.28
C ALA A 155 -4.30 -0.25 -9.35
N LEU A 156 -4.88 0.94 -9.38
CA LEU A 156 -5.93 1.38 -8.46
C LEU A 156 -7.15 1.95 -9.22
N PRO A 157 -7.90 1.09 -9.94
CA PRO A 157 -9.07 1.54 -10.68
C PRO A 157 -10.11 2.17 -9.74
N GLY A 158 -10.64 3.33 -10.15
CA GLY A 158 -11.61 4.11 -9.37
C GLY A 158 -10.99 5.21 -8.51
N TYR A 159 -9.67 5.28 -8.43
CA TYR A 159 -9.00 6.41 -7.79
C TYR A 159 -8.77 7.55 -8.79
N ASP A 160 -8.83 8.78 -8.29
CA ASP A 160 -8.39 9.98 -9.03
C ASP A 160 -6.87 10.07 -9.01
N VAL A 161 -6.19 9.73 -10.10
CA VAL A 161 -4.74 9.86 -10.23
C VAL A 161 -4.38 11.25 -10.71
N ILE A 162 -3.63 12.00 -9.91
CA ILE A 162 -3.32 13.40 -10.15
C ILE A 162 -1.80 13.61 -10.17
N GLY A 163 -1.25 14.01 -11.32
CA GLY A 163 0.13 14.44 -11.44
C GLY A 163 0.36 15.79 -10.74
N PHE A 164 1.33 15.85 -9.85
CA PHE A 164 1.65 17.04 -9.06
C PHE A 164 3.04 17.56 -9.40
N THR A 165 3.10 18.69 -10.11
CA THR A 165 4.38 19.32 -10.46
C THR A 165 4.96 20.09 -9.29
N GLY A 166 6.29 20.01 -9.13
CA GLY A 166 7.01 20.70 -8.06
C GLY A 166 8.51 20.62 -8.27
N SER A 167 9.26 21.19 -7.34
CA SER A 167 10.71 21.02 -7.29
C SER A 167 11.02 19.71 -6.54
N TRP A 168 10.88 18.61 -7.26
CA TRP A 168 11.12 17.28 -6.74
C TRP A 168 12.56 16.84 -6.94
N GLU A 169 13.08 16.10 -5.97
CA GLU A 169 14.33 15.35 -6.09
C GLU A 169 14.01 13.85 -6.10
N SER A 170 14.92 13.02 -6.58
CA SER A 170 14.76 11.57 -6.59
C SER A 170 14.58 10.97 -5.18
N THR A 171 15.07 11.69 -4.17
CA THR A 171 15.10 11.27 -2.76
C THR A 171 14.21 12.15 -1.86
N ASP A 172 13.55 13.16 -2.39
CA ASP A 172 12.66 14.03 -1.61
C ASP A 172 11.55 14.61 -2.50
N ALA A 173 10.35 14.05 -2.35
CA ALA A 173 9.20 14.50 -3.10
C ALA A 173 7.94 14.54 -2.20
N LEU A 174 6.78 14.21 -2.74
CA LEU A 174 5.50 14.52 -2.12
C LEU A 174 5.30 13.77 -0.79
N HIS A 175 5.56 12.46 -0.74
CA HIS A 175 5.38 11.65 0.46
C HIS A 175 6.29 12.12 1.60
N CYS A 176 7.55 12.41 1.33
CA CYS A 176 8.50 12.93 2.33
C CYS A 176 8.06 14.25 2.96
N ARG A 177 7.25 15.06 2.28
CA ARG A 177 6.88 16.42 2.67
C ARG A 177 5.51 16.56 3.31
N VAL A 178 4.77 15.45 3.49
CA VAL A 178 3.44 15.45 4.10
C VAL A 178 3.46 14.89 5.51
N LYS A 179 2.39 15.22 6.27
CA LYS A 179 2.13 14.68 7.60
C LYS A 179 0.73 14.13 7.64
N GLY A 180 0.61 12.85 7.97
CA GLY A 180 -0.67 12.22 8.22
C GLY A 180 -1.25 12.65 9.57
N ILE A 181 -2.53 13.02 9.57
CA ILE A 181 -3.31 13.20 10.80
C ILE A 181 -4.41 12.15 10.77
N PRO A 182 -4.35 11.12 11.64
CA PRO A 182 -5.34 10.06 11.63
C PRO A 182 -6.72 10.60 12.02
N ASP A 183 -7.74 10.19 11.30
CA ASP A 183 -9.13 10.35 11.71
C ASP A 183 -9.51 9.20 12.64
N LEU A 184 -9.59 9.47 13.94
CA LEU A 184 -9.93 8.48 14.96
C LEU A 184 -11.42 8.10 14.98
N GLN A 185 -12.20 8.64 14.07
CA GLN A 185 -13.63 8.31 13.91
C GLN A 185 -13.93 7.74 12.52
N MET A 186 -12.89 7.41 11.77
CA MET A 186 -13.06 6.82 10.43
C MET A 186 -13.58 5.38 10.51
N LEU A 187 -14.28 4.97 9.47
CA LEU A 187 -14.52 3.58 9.15
C LEU A 187 -13.39 3.11 8.20
N GLN A 188 -12.58 2.17 8.67
CA GLN A 188 -11.61 1.51 7.81
C GLN A 188 -12.28 0.36 7.07
N ILE A 189 -12.01 0.25 5.78
CA ILE A 189 -12.56 -0.77 4.90
C ILE A 189 -11.41 -1.43 4.17
N PHE A 190 -11.19 -2.72 4.44
CA PHE A 190 -10.20 -3.51 3.76
C PHE A 190 -10.89 -4.55 2.89
N HIS A 191 -10.69 -4.45 1.60
CA HIS A 191 -11.28 -5.34 0.62
C HIS A 191 -10.19 -6.26 0.04
N ASN A 192 -10.48 -7.58 -0.02
CA ASN A 192 -9.67 -8.51 -0.78
C ASN A 192 -10.11 -8.46 -2.27
N PRO A 193 -9.38 -7.76 -3.16
CA PRO A 193 -9.77 -7.62 -4.54
C PRO A 193 -9.80 -8.97 -5.26
N LEU A 194 -10.79 -9.16 -6.12
CA LEU A 194 -10.82 -10.31 -7.02
C LEU A 194 -9.73 -10.16 -8.08
N ASN A 195 -8.97 -11.22 -8.30
CA ASN A 195 -7.94 -11.25 -9.33
C ASN A 195 -8.54 -11.50 -10.72
N ASN A 196 -7.83 -11.04 -11.76
CA ASN A 196 -8.09 -11.49 -13.12
C ASN A 196 -7.88 -13.02 -13.20
N GLY A 197 -8.95 -13.78 -13.39
CA GLY A 197 -8.91 -15.24 -13.38
C GLY A 197 -9.48 -15.90 -12.13
N THR A 198 -9.99 -15.12 -11.17
CA THR A 198 -10.83 -15.66 -10.10
C THR A 198 -12.03 -16.36 -10.70
N GLU A 199 -12.18 -17.66 -10.44
CA GLU A 199 -13.33 -18.42 -10.89
C GLU A 199 -14.48 -18.28 -9.87
N PRO A 200 -15.71 -18.10 -10.34
CA PRO A 200 -16.86 -18.07 -9.43
C PRO A 200 -17.08 -19.43 -8.78
N ASP A 201 -17.50 -19.41 -7.54
CA ASP A 201 -18.03 -20.62 -6.90
C ASP A 201 -19.48 -20.91 -7.34
N THR A 202 -20.16 -21.84 -6.66
CA THR A 202 -21.55 -22.19 -6.95
C THR A 202 -22.55 -21.05 -6.73
N ASN A 203 -22.15 -20.01 -6.01
CA ASN A 203 -23.00 -18.85 -5.66
C ASN A 203 -22.58 -17.57 -6.42
N GLY A 204 -21.48 -17.60 -7.15
CA GLY A 204 -20.94 -16.45 -7.88
C GLY A 204 -19.53 -16.06 -7.42
N TYR A 205 -19.15 -14.80 -7.56
CA TYR A 205 -17.88 -14.28 -7.09
C TYR A 205 -18.02 -13.88 -5.62
N VAL A 206 -17.26 -14.52 -4.74
CA VAL A 206 -17.22 -14.17 -3.32
C VAL A 206 -16.41 -12.89 -3.14
N VAL A 207 -16.98 -11.92 -2.44
CA VAL A 207 -16.30 -10.67 -2.04
C VAL A 207 -16.12 -10.68 -0.53
N GLU A 208 -14.89 -10.46 -0.09
CA GLU A 208 -14.50 -10.42 1.31
C GLU A 208 -14.07 -9.01 1.71
N VAL A 209 -14.62 -8.51 2.81
CA VAL A 209 -14.35 -7.17 3.32
C VAL A 209 -14.20 -7.21 4.83
N LEU A 210 -13.13 -6.62 5.35
CA LEU A 210 -12.95 -6.35 6.78
C LEU A 210 -13.34 -4.90 7.08
N PHE A 211 -14.07 -4.68 8.16
CA PHE A 211 -14.41 -3.36 8.66
C PHE A 211 -13.81 -3.14 10.04
N ASP A 212 -13.17 -1.99 10.23
CA ASP A 212 -12.78 -1.49 11.55
C ASP A 212 -13.45 -0.12 11.78
N ASP A 213 -14.46 -0.10 12.65
CA ASP A 213 -15.18 1.11 13.04
C ASP A 213 -14.49 1.77 14.24
N LEU A 214 -13.50 2.63 13.96
CA LEU A 214 -12.78 3.37 14.99
C LEU A 214 -13.68 4.33 15.77
N SER A 215 -14.84 4.72 15.22
CA SER A 215 -15.82 5.55 15.92
C SER A 215 -16.58 4.80 16.99
N GLN A 216 -16.64 3.47 16.90
CA GLN A 216 -17.43 2.59 17.77
C GLN A 216 -18.94 2.90 17.78
N THR A 217 -19.44 3.53 16.72
CA THR A 217 -20.87 3.86 16.57
C THR A 217 -21.69 2.71 16.00
N GLY A 218 -21.01 1.69 15.46
CA GLY A 218 -21.60 0.52 14.84
C GLY A 218 -21.94 0.71 13.37
N LEU A 219 -22.05 -0.42 12.68
CA LEU A 219 -22.38 -0.47 11.25
C LEU A 219 -23.91 -0.59 11.06
N ILE A 220 -24.42 0.00 9.98
CA ILE A 220 -25.81 -0.18 9.55
C ILE A 220 -25.81 -1.36 8.57
N GLU A 221 -26.12 -2.56 9.06
CA GLU A 221 -25.99 -3.83 8.33
C GLU A 221 -26.68 -3.80 6.95
N ASP A 222 -27.91 -3.30 6.85
CA ASP A 222 -28.65 -3.23 5.58
C ASP A 222 -28.05 -2.26 4.55
N SER A 223 -27.09 -1.43 4.94
CA SER A 223 -26.43 -0.45 4.07
C SER A 223 -25.07 -0.93 3.54
N ILE A 224 -24.56 -2.05 4.05
CA ILE A 224 -23.27 -2.61 3.61
C ILE A 224 -23.49 -3.38 2.32
N LYS A 225 -22.94 -2.84 1.23
CA LYS A 225 -23.14 -3.37 -0.13
C LYS A 225 -21.87 -3.37 -0.94
N VAL A 226 -21.73 -4.40 -1.76
CA VAL A 226 -20.82 -4.37 -2.89
C VAL A 226 -21.58 -3.87 -4.12
N PHE A 227 -20.94 -2.96 -4.86
CA PHE A 227 -21.44 -2.49 -6.15
C PHE A 227 -20.54 -3.06 -7.24
N TRP A 228 -21.15 -3.58 -8.27
CA TRP A 228 -20.43 -4.16 -9.39
C TRP A 228 -21.11 -3.83 -10.72
N LYS A 229 -20.36 -3.87 -11.81
CA LYS A 229 -20.93 -3.76 -13.17
C LYS A 229 -20.14 -4.60 -14.15
N ASN A 230 -20.82 -5.09 -15.17
CA ASN A 230 -20.15 -5.63 -16.35
C ASN A 230 -19.47 -4.47 -17.11
N PRO A 231 -18.22 -4.62 -17.62
CA PRO A 231 -17.55 -3.60 -18.43
C PRO A 231 -18.39 -3.08 -19.61
N ASP A 232 -19.25 -3.95 -20.18
CA ASP A 232 -20.12 -3.61 -21.32
C ASP A 232 -21.46 -2.96 -20.89
N SER A 233 -21.68 -2.72 -19.60
CA SER A 233 -22.91 -2.14 -19.06
C SER A 233 -22.68 -0.74 -18.47
N ASP A 234 -23.60 0.18 -18.70
CA ASP A 234 -23.61 1.50 -18.05
C ASP A 234 -24.22 1.44 -16.64
N ASN A 235 -24.90 0.36 -16.29
CA ASN A 235 -25.62 0.23 -15.03
C ASN A 235 -24.79 -0.51 -13.99
N TRP A 236 -24.87 -0.03 -12.76
CA TRP A 236 -24.34 -0.71 -11.59
C TRP A 236 -25.41 -1.58 -10.95
N ASP A 237 -25.02 -2.79 -10.56
CA ASP A 237 -25.79 -3.68 -9.70
C ASP A 237 -25.20 -3.64 -8.28
N SER A 238 -25.94 -4.17 -7.29
CA SER A 238 -25.41 -4.23 -5.92
C SER A 238 -25.97 -5.42 -5.16
N ASN A 239 -25.14 -6.01 -4.31
CA ASN A 239 -25.52 -7.07 -3.38
C ASN A 239 -25.19 -6.64 -1.94
N ILE A 240 -26.00 -7.08 -0.97
CA ILE A 240 -25.75 -6.87 0.45
C ILE A 240 -24.63 -7.83 0.90
N LEU A 241 -23.69 -7.33 1.68
CA LEU A 241 -22.71 -8.14 2.40
C LEU A 241 -23.26 -8.51 3.77
N TYR A 242 -22.94 -9.71 4.23
CA TYR A 242 -23.36 -10.22 5.52
C TYR A 242 -22.14 -10.52 6.40
N GLN A 243 -22.25 -10.25 7.69
CA GLN A 243 -21.20 -10.57 8.64
C GLN A 243 -20.93 -12.08 8.66
N SER A 244 -19.65 -12.44 8.60
CA SER A 244 -19.24 -13.85 8.71
C SER A 244 -19.59 -14.40 10.09
N ILE A 245 -20.10 -15.62 10.12
CA ILE A 245 -20.45 -16.29 11.37
C ILE A 245 -19.20 -16.90 12.05
N SER A 246 -18.01 -16.72 11.45
CA SER A 246 -16.75 -17.22 12.01
C SER A 246 -16.38 -16.48 13.29
N SER A 247 -16.20 -17.22 14.37
CA SER A 247 -15.72 -16.66 15.63
C SER A 247 -14.23 -16.26 15.62
N GLN A 248 -13.53 -16.55 14.51
CA GLN A 248 -12.10 -16.22 14.34
C GLN A 248 -11.87 -14.87 13.65
N GLU A 249 -12.88 -14.40 12.89
CA GLU A 249 -12.81 -13.13 12.17
C GLU A 249 -14.16 -12.39 12.28
N PRO A 250 -14.44 -11.79 13.45
CA PRO A 250 -15.76 -11.19 13.73
C PRO A 250 -16.06 -9.97 12.84
N ASP A 251 -15.04 -9.35 12.24
CA ASP A 251 -15.16 -8.14 11.43
C ASP A 251 -15.17 -8.45 9.91
N LEU A 252 -15.17 -9.74 9.54
CA LEU A 252 -15.26 -10.17 8.16
C LEU A 252 -16.71 -10.19 7.66
N TRP A 253 -16.94 -9.57 6.51
CA TRP A 253 -18.22 -9.54 5.80
C TRP A 253 -18.06 -10.18 4.42
N THR A 254 -19.03 -10.98 4.02
CA THR A 254 -19.00 -11.70 2.76
C THR A 254 -20.32 -11.57 1.99
N GLY A 255 -20.24 -11.64 0.66
CA GLY A 255 -21.39 -11.65 -0.22
C GLY A 255 -21.01 -12.17 -1.60
N SER A 256 -22.00 -12.49 -2.43
CA SER A 256 -21.82 -13.02 -3.77
C SER A 256 -22.86 -12.47 -4.75
#